data_a6e3e9a0830e24d7a18177fe2088e53c
#
_entry.id   a6e3e9a0830e24d7a18177fe2088e53c
#
_cell.length_a   1.000
_cell.length_b   1.000
_cell.length_c   1.000
_cell.angle_alpha   90.00
_cell.angle_beta   90.00
_cell.angle_gamma   90.00
#
_symmetry.space_group_name_H-M   'P 1'
#
loop_
_entity.id
_entity.type
_entity.pdbx_description
1 polymer ?
#
loop_
_entity_poly.entity_id
_entity_poly.type
_entity_poly.pdbx_seq_one_letter_code
_entity_poly.pdbx_strand_id
1 'polypeptide(L)'
;MGGPRSYKWINVTPLPKVWEQMYLAWKYDATRLWVVNVGDLKPMEVPIEFFLTYAWNPERWPVERLGEYLKVWAAREFGSRHAADIADIVAKYAKYNGRRKPEMLQPGTFSLT
;
A
#
# COMPACT_ATOMS: atom_id res chain seq x y z
N MET A 1 -8.25 12.13 5.36
CA MET A 1 -6.85 12.63 5.35
C MET A 1 -6.52 13.14 6.73
N GLY A 2 -5.36 12.81 7.26
CA GLY A 2 -4.91 13.38 8.50
C GLY A 2 -4.56 14.86 8.30
N GLY A 3 -4.84 15.75 9.24
CA GLY A 3 -4.57 17.20 9.17
C GLY A 3 -3.11 17.57 8.84
N PRO A 4 -2.50 18.57 9.46
CA PRO A 4 -1.17 19.08 9.08
C PRO A 4 -0.02 18.07 9.24
N ARG A 5 -0.29 16.85 9.72
CA ARG A 5 0.66 15.75 9.89
C ARG A 5 0.53 14.63 8.83
N SER A 6 -0.26 14.85 7.78
CA SER A 6 -0.45 13.88 6.69
C SER A 6 0.85 13.66 5.88
N TYR A 7 0.99 12.46 5.35
CA TYR A 7 2.06 12.09 4.40
C TYR A 7 3.48 12.22 4.92
N LYS A 8 3.67 12.04 6.21
CA LYS A 8 5.00 12.14 6.84
C LYS A 8 5.85 10.89 6.72
N TRP A 9 5.22 9.75 6.50
CA TRP A 9 5.87 8.46 6.41
C TRP A 9 5.66 7.84 5.04
N ILE A 10 6.67 7.12 4.54
CA ILE A 10 6.65 6.53 3.20
C ILE A 10 5.92 5.19 3.17
N ASN A 11 5.21 4.90 2.09
CA ASN A 11 4.63 3.58 1.76
C ASN A 11 3.84 2.90 2.90
N VAL A 12 3.14 3.70 3.72
CA VAL A 12 2.45 3.21 4.92
C VAL A 12 1.11 2.54 4.67
N THR A 13 0.61 2.56 3.44
CA THR A 13 -0.70 1.98 3.09
C THR A 13 -0.54 0.51 2.74
N PRO A 14 -1.15 -0.42 3.51
CA PRO A 14 -1.10 -1.84 3.20
C PRO A 14 -1.77 -2.16 1.86
N LEU A 15 -1.12 -2.91 0.99
CA LEU A 15 -1.69 -3.31 -0.30
C LEU A 15 -3.00 -4.09 -0.19
N PRO A 16 -3.19 -4.99 0.80
CA PRO A 16 -4.48 -5.65 0.98
C PRO A 16 -5.65 -4.69 1.17
N LYS A 17 -5.42 -3.54 1.80
CA LYS A 17 -6.45 -2.51 1.98
C LYS A 17 -6.77 -1.80 0.67
N VAL A 18 -5.76 -1.48 -0.14
CA VAL A 18 -5.97 -0.92 -1.49
C VAL A 18 -6.75 -1.92 -2.34
N TRP A 19 -6.31 -3.18 -2.34
CA TRP A 19 -6.97 -4.26 -3.07
C TRP A 19 -8.43 -4.41 -2.68
N GLU A 20 -8.74 -4.51 -1.38
CA GLU A 20 -10.11 -4.69 -0.88
C GLU A 20 -11.05 -3.59 -1.38
N GLN A 21 -10.64 -2.34 -1.24
CA GLN A 21 -11.47 -1.19 -1.62
C GLN A 21 -11.66 -1.12 -3.14
N MET A 22 -10.61 -1.37 -3.91
CA MET A 22 -10.69 -1.32 -5.36
C MET A 22 -11.39 -2.54 -5.96
N TYR A 23 -11.25 -3.71 -5.33
CA TYR A 23 -12.02 -4.90 -5.69
C TYR A 23 -13.53 -4.68 -5.50
N LEU A 24 -13.93 -4.07 -4.39
CA LEU A 24 -15.32 -3.70 -4.17
C LEU A 24 -15.82 -2.71 -5.23
N ALA A 25 -15.05 -1.67 -5.53
CA ALA A 25 -15.40 -0.71 -6.58
C ALA A 25 -15.61 -1.40 -7.93
N TRP A 26 -14.67 -2.28 -8.32
CA TRP A 26 -14.74 -3.04 -9.56
C TRP A 26 -15.94 -4.00 -9.58
N LYS A 27 -16.15 -4.74 -8.50
CA LYS A 27 -17.26 -5.70 -8.37
C LYS A 27 -18.65 -5.03 -8.47
N TYR A 28 -18.75 -3.77 -8.03
CA TYR A 28 -19.99 -2.99 -8.10
C TYR A 28 -20.06 -2.07 -9.34
N ASP A 29 -19.40 -2.44 -10.44
CA ASP A 29 -19.44 -1.77 -11.74
C ASP A 29 -18.84 -0.35 -11.80
N ALA A 30 -18.04 0.06 -10.84
CA ALA A 30 -17.28 1.29 -10.96
C ALA A 30 -16.04 1.08 -11.86
N THR A 31 -16.26 0.91 -13.17
CA THR A 31 -15.23 0.41 -14.10
C THR A 31 -14.69 1.46 -15.07
N ARG A 32 -15.29 2.66 -15.12
CA ARG A 32 -14.93 3.65 -16.14
C ARG A 32 -13.83 4.62 -15.74
N LEU A 33 -13.84 5.04 -14.50
CA LEU A 33 -12.88 6.03 -14.02
C LEU A 33 -12.63 5.82 -12.51
N TRP A 34 -11.36 5.68 -12.16
CA TRP A 34 -10.92 5.67 -10.77
C TRP A 34 -10.01 6.86 -10.51
N VAL A 35 -10.30 7.57 -9.44
CA VAL A 35 -9.50 8.71 -8.97
C VAL A 35 -9.09 8.44 -7.52
N VAL A 36 -7.81 8.57 -7.23
CA VAL A 36 -7.28 8.44 -5.89
C VAL A 36 -6.51 9.70 -5.49
N ASN A 37 -6.78 10.18 -4.28
CA ASN A 37 -6.00 11.26 -3.69
C ASN A 37 -4.82 10.65 -2.92
N VAL A 38 -3.63 10.92 -3.37
CA VAL A 38 -2.39 10.34 -2.82
C VAL A 38 -1.57 11.30 -1.98
N GLY A 39 -1.87 12.60 -2.03
CA GLY A 39 -1.03 13.64 -1.44
C GLY A 39 0.26 13.81 -2.24
N ASP A 40 1.41 13.52 -1.64
CA ASP A 40 2.69 13.56 -2.34
C ASP A 40 2.99 12.22 -3.02
N LEU A 41 3.52 12.28 -4.24
CA LEU A 41 3.81 11.10 -5.06
C LEU A 41 4.95 10.27 -4.46
N LYS A 42 6.05 10.93 -4.12
CA LYS A 42 7.30 10.27 -3.72
C LYS A 42 7.17 9.38 -2.49
N PRO A 43 6.45 9.75 -1.42
CA PRO A 43 6.35 8.91 -0.24
C PRO A 43 5.39 7.73 -0.38
N MET A 44 4.66 7.61 -1.49
CA MET A 44 3.59 6.61 -1.68
C MET A 44 3.75 5.77 -2.96
N GLU A 45 4.97 5.56 -3.41
CA GLU A 45 5.28 4.89 -4.69
C GLU A 45 4.64 3.50 -4.79
N VAL A 46 4.80 2.67 -3.77
CA VAL A 46 4.30 1.28 -3.77
C VAL A 46 2.77 1.21 -3.86
N PRO A 47 1.99 1.88 -2.99
CA PRO A 47 0.54 1.82 -3.10
C PRO A 47 -0.01 2.52 -4.33
N ILE A 48 0.63 3.59 -4.84
CA ILE A 48 0.24 4.26 -6.09
C ILE A 48 0.43 3.32 -7.27
N GLU A 49 1.61 2.72 -7.40
CA GLU A 49 1.90 1.79 -8.48
C GLU A 49 0.95 0.59 -8.46
N PHE A 50 0.71 0.02 -7.28
CA PHE A 50 -0.24 -1.08 -7.14
C PHE A 50 -1.65 -0.67 -7.56
N PHE A 51 -2.13 0.49 -7.12
CA PHE A 51 -3.44 1.02 -7.52
C PHE A 51 -3.57 1.12 -9.05
N LEU A 52 -2.57 1.70 -9.72
CA LEU A 52 -2.57 1.85 -11.18
C LEU A 52 -2.49 0.50 -11.90
N THR A 53 -1.64 -0.40 -11.41
CA THR A 53 -1.50 -1.76 -11.96
C THR A 53 -2.78 -2.56 -11.80
N TYR A 54 -3.43 -2.45 -10.65
CA TYR A 54 -4.71 -3.09 -10.38
C TYR A 54 -5.82 -2.51 -11.26
N ALA A 55 -5.88 -1.18 -11.41
CA ALA A 55 -6.85 -0.51 -12.28
C ALA A 55 -6.72 -0.94 -13.74
N TRP A 56 -5.49 -1.23 -14.20
CA TRP A 56 -5.25 -1.73 -15.56
C TRP A 56 -5.83 -3.12 -15.79
N ASN A 57 -5.68 -4.03 -14.83
CA ASN A 57 -6.23 -5.40 -14.91
C ASN A 57 -6.48 -5.97 -13.50
N PRO A 58 -7.69 -5.80 -12.94
CA PRO A 58 -8.04 -6.30 -11.62
C PRO A 58 -7.94 -7.82 -11.48
N GLU A 59 -8.21 -8.58 -12.54
CA GLU A 59 -8.19 -10.05 -12.52
C GLU A 59 -6.78 -10.64 -12.38
N ARG A 60 -5.77 -9.87 -12.79
CA ARG A 60 -4.37 -10.32 -12.73
C ARG A 60 -3.85 -10.45 -11.30
N TRP A 61 -4.37 -9.66 -10.39
CA TRP A 61 -3.85 -9.54 -9.03
C TRP A 61 -4.91 -9.89 -7.98
N PRO A 62 -5.31 -11.16 -7.85
CA PRO A 62 -6.13 -11.60 -6.74
C PRO A 62 -5.36 -11.44 -5.42
N VAL A 63 -6.08 -11.43 -4.30
CA VAL A 63 -5.50 -11.13 -2.97
C VAL A 63 -4.33 -12.06 -2.60
N GLU A 64 -4.38 -13.30 -3.05
CA GLU A 64 -3.35 -14.32 -2.79
C GLU A 64 -2.00 -13.98 -3.45
N ARG A 65 -2.02 -13.16 -4.51
CA ARG A 65 -0.82 -12.79 -5.27
C ARG A 65 -0.18 -11.46 -4.86
N LEU A 66 -0.68 -10.79 -3.83
CA LEU A 66 -0.12 -9.50 -3.39
C LEU A 66 1.34 -9.63 -2.92
N GLY A 67 1.70 -10.75 -2.29
CA GLY A 67 3.10 -11.02 -1.92
C GLY A 67 4.01 -11.20 -3.14
N GLU A 68 3.51 -11.80 -4.21
CA GLU A 68 4.21 -11.91 -5.48
C GLU A 68 4.43 -10.54 -6.12
N TYR A 69 3.41 -9.70 -6.11
CA TYR A 69 3.52 -8.31 -6.59
C TYR A 69 4.68 -7.57 -5.92
N LEU A 70 4.75 -7.63 -4.60
CA LEU A 70 5.83 -6.98 -3.85
C LEU A 70 7.21 -7.55 -4.17
N LYS A 71 7.33 -8.85 -4.44
CA LYS A 71 8.60 -9.45 -4.87
C LYS A 71 9.03 -8.95 -6.26
N VAL A 72 8.10 -8.86 -7.19
CA VAL A 72 8.37 -8.33 -8.53
C VAL A 72 8.81 -6.87 -8.44
N TRP A 73 8.09 -6.06 -7.65
CA TRP A 73 8.45 -4.68 -7.39
C TRP A 73 9.86 -4.58 -6.78
N ALA A 74 10.14 -5.32 -5.72
CA ALA A 74 11.43 -5.31 -5.05
C ALA A 74 12.58 -5.76 -5.96
N ALA A 75 12.35 -6.77 -6.80
CA ALA A 75 13.34 -7.23 -7.76
C ALA A 75 13.68 -6.17 -8.82
N ARG A 76 12.69 -5.43 -9.26
CA ARG A 76 12.90 -4.34 -10.23
C ARG A 76 13.66 -3.16 -9.62
N GLU A 77 13.32 -2.76 -8.40
CA GLU A 77 13.93 -1.57 -7.76
C GLU A 77 15.31 -1.84 -7.15
N PHE A 78 15.53 -3.04 -6.62
CA PHE A 78 16.72 -3.36 -5.81
C PHE A 78 17.52 -4.57 -6.32
N GLY A 79 17.07 -5.19 -7.40
CA GLY A 79 17.65 -6.43 -7.90
C GLY A 79 17.05 -7.70 -7.25
N SER A 80 17.24 -8.84 -7.92
CA SER A 80 16.58 -10.10 -7.54
C SER A 80 17.13 -10.75 -6.27
N ARG A 81 18.38 -10.44 -5.90
CA ARG A 81 19.11 -11.13 -4.82
C ARG A 81 18.38 -11.10 -3.47
N HIS A 82 17.80 -9.94 -3.12
CA HIS A 82 17.13 -9.71 -1.83
C HIS A 82 15.64 -9.39 -2.00
N ALA A 83 15.06 -9.66 -3.16
CA ALA A 83 13.68 -9.28 -3.47
C ALA A 83 12.66 -9.85 -2.50
N ALA A 84 12.84 -11.10 -2.05
CA ALA A 84 11.93 -11.73 -1.10
C ALA A 84 12.00 -11.06 0.29
N ASP A 85 13.19 -10.77 0.78
CA ASP A 85 13.39 -10.13 2.08
C ASP A 85 12.85 -8.70 2.07
N ILE A 86 13.13 -7.95 1.00
CA ILE A 86 12.64 -6.58 0.83
C ILE A 86 11.11 -6.56 0.75
N ALA A 87 10.50 -7.47 0.00
CA ALA A 87 9.05 -7.60 -0.09
C ALA A 87 8.41 -7.89 1.28
N ASP A 88 9.01 -8.78 2.07
CA ASP A 88 8.56 -9.08 3.43
C ASP A 88 8.68 -7.87 4.37
N ILE A 89 9.79 -7.16 4.31
CA ILE A 89 10.02 -5.94 5.09
C ILE A 89 8.97 -4.88 4.75
N VAL A 90 8.76 -4.60 3.47
CA VAL A 90 7.78 -3.59 3.02
C VAL A 90 6.36 -3.98 3.44
N ALA A 91 5.99 -5.26 3.29
CA ALA A 91 4.68 -5.76 3.70
C ALA A 91 4.46 -5.61 5.21
N LYS A 92 5.44 -6.00 6.02
CA LYS A 92 5.38 -5.89 7.49
C LYS A 92 5.36 -4.43 7.96
N TYR A 93 6.19 -3.60 7.36
CA TYR A 93 6.22 -2.17 7.62
C TYR A 93 4.84 -1.55 7.40
N ALA A 94 4.24 -1.76 6.23
CA ALA A 94 2.91 -1.24 5.92
C ALA A 94 1.83 -1.83 6.85
N LYS A 95 1.91 -3.14 7.17
CA LYS A 95 1.00 -3.82 8.11
C LYS A 95 1.04 -3.18 9.50
N TYR A 96 2.21 -2.91 10.04
CA TYR A 96 2.33 -2.33 11.38
C TYR A 96 1.89 -0.88 11.42
N ASN A 97 2.21 -0.10 10.39
CA ASN A 97 1.71 1.28 10.26
C ASN A 97 0.19 1.32 10.00
N GLY A 98 -0.39 0.27 9.44
CA GLY A 98 -1.83 0.14 9.24
C GLY A 98 -2.64 -0.05 10.52
N ARG A 99 -2.00 -0.43 11.64
CA ARG A 99 -2.67 -0.53 12.96
C ARG A 99 -3.11 0.82 13.48
N ARG A 100 -2.26 1.83 13.31
CA ARG A 100 -2.57 3.23 13.54
C ARG A 100 -1.70 4.08 12.61
N LYS A 101 -2.33 4.99 11.88
CA LYS A 101 -1.60 5.87 10.97
C LYS A 101 -0.52 6.66 11.73
N PRO A 102 0.70 6.78 11.19
CA PRO A 102 1.76 7.54 11.84
C PRO A 102 1.37 8.97 12.19
N GLU A 103 0.51 9.61 11.40
CA GLU A 103 -0.02 10.96 11.63
C GLU A 103 -0.86 11.07 12.92
N MET A 104 -1.37 9.93 13.40
CA MET A 104 -2.20 9.84 14.61
C MET A 104 -1.42 9.40 15.84
N LEU A 105 -0.11 9.14 15.71
CA LEU A 105 0.72 8.75 16.83
C LEU A 105 0.98 9.92 17.77
N GLN A 106 0.87 9.65 19.06
CA GLN A 106 1.15 10.59 20.15
C GLN A 106 2.02 9.89 21.21
N PRO A 107 2.71 10.64 22.07
CA PRO A 107 3.35 10.05 23.23
C PRO A 107 2.33 9.20 24.02
N GLY A 108 2.68 7.97 24.32
CA GLY A 108 1.81 7.03 25.01
C GLY A 108 0.82 6.25 24.13
N THR A 109 0.80 6.42 22.80
CA THR A 109 -0.09 5.66 21.90
C THR A 109 0.08 4.14 22.05
N PHE A 110 1.27 3.66 22.34
CA PHE A 110 1.62 2.26 22.60
C PHE A 110 2.25 2.09 23.98
N SER A 111 1.77 2.84 24.97
CA SER A 111 2.22 2.70 26.35
C SER A 111 1.90 1.30 26.90
N LEU A 112 2.83 0.75 27.68
CA LEU A 112 2.65 -0.53 28.38
C LEU A 112 1.86 -0.41 29.68
N THR A 113 1.41 0.78 30.03
CA THR A 113 0.59 1.06 31.23
C THR A 113 -0.88 1.10 30.91
#